data_81849ffc343ebda38d21067eac65442a
#
_entry.id   81849ffc343ebda38d21067eac65442a
#
_cell.length_a   1.000
_cell.length_b   1.000
_cell.length_c   1.000
_cell.angle_alpha   90.00
_cell.angle_beta   90.00
_cell.angle_gamma   90.00
#
_symmetry.space_group_name_H-M   'P 1'
#
loop_
_entity.id
_entity.type
_entity.pdbx_description
1 polymer ?
#
loop_
_entity_poly.entity_id
_entity_poly.type
_entity_poly.pdbx_seq_one_letter_code
_entity_poly.pdbx_strand_id
1 'polypeptide(L)'
;MGIISMFPSGGGGSAGISLDVISGSSLPSTVVNDQIYIITSTTPSTIYVDTDIPSSPVSGDAWVVAAEGGAGAITFTEDSPLFRVSFKAVKQYGSNGEWSNVEAYLGMAGAWVKIGVSLPPAGTPLNDFTWAQIDYISENGLMSDYFNIGDTKNVTIGSATYVVEIVGFSHDDRADGSGKVGLTFGLKDCLNTAYQMNSSNTNSGGWGGCALRATLRGDIWNQLPSDLRDVIKEVTKKTSAGGASGIINSISDTLFLFAEKEIFGSKQYSVDGEGTQYARFTASNTRIKKLNGSATYWWLRSPYSSDTYSFCAVITSGAANHDNASYRYGVCFGFCI
;
A
#
# COMPACT_ATOMS: atom_id res chain seq x y z
N MET A 1 19.03 8.50 29.69
CA MET A 1 18.65 7.07 29.60
C MET A 1 17.62 6.81 30.69
N GLY A 2 16.35 6.77 30.35
CA GLY A 2 15.27 6.49 31.30
C GLY A 2 14.76 5.07 31.03
N ILE A 3 14.94 4.16 32.01
CA ILE A 3 14.34 2.82 31.97
C ILE A 3 12.96 2.94 32.59
N ILE A 4 11.91 2.62 31.83
CA ILE A 4 10.56 2.49 32.37
C ILE A 4 10.25 1.00 32.51
N SER A 5 10.18 0.51 33.76
CA SER A 5 9.70 -0.83 34.07
C SER A 5 8.17 -0.80 34.09
N MET A 6 7.50 -1.45 33.15
CA MET A 6 6.05 -1.51 33.03
C MET A 6 5.45 -2.81 33.58
N PHE A 7 5.88 -3.26 34.80
CA PHE A 7 5.25 -4.42 35.46
C PHE A 7 4.76 -4.10 36.87
N PRO A 8 3.52 -4.47 37.23
CA PRO A 8 3.10 -4.48 38.60
C PRO A 8 3.89 -5.54 39.38
N SER A 9 4.38 -5.19 40.53
CA SER A 9 5.03 -6.10 41.49
C SER A 9 4.04 -7.17 41.97
N GLY A 10 4.08 -8.37 41.39
CA GLY A 10 3.28 -9.51 41.81
C GLY A 10 3.77 -10.80 41.17
N GLY A 11 4.45 -11.63 41.96
CA GLY A 11 5.21 -12.82 41.70
C GLY A 11 4.74 -13.80 40.63
N GLY A 12 5.69 -14.20 39.80
CA GLY A 12 5.62 -15.30 38.83
C GLY A 12 6.60 -14.99 37.71
N GLY A 13 7.74 -15.71 37.68
CA GLY A 13 8.84 -15.39 36.77
C GLY A 13 8.46 -15.53 35.30
N SER A 14 8.35 -14.42 34.61
CA SER A 14 8.53 -14.32 33.16
C SER A 14 9.61 -13.27 32.90
N ALA A 15 10.49 -13.54 31.93
CA ALA A 15 11.55 -12.60 31.54
C ALA A 15 10.90 -11.27 31.13
N GLY A 16 11.13 -10.21 31.90
CA GLY A 16 10.57 -8.90 31.66
C GLY A 16 11.22 -8.28 30.41
N ILE A 17 10.42 -7.68 29.54
CA ILE A 17 10.94 -6.83 28.48
C ILE A 17 11.27 -5.47 29.06
N SER A 18 12.45 -4.98 28.75
CA SER A 18 12.90 -3.65 29.10
C SER A 18 12.53 -2.68 27.96
N LEU A 19 11.83 -1.62 28.29
CA LEU A 19 11.56 -0.52 27.36
C LEU A 19 12.70 0.49 27.46
N ASP A 20 13.69 0.37 26.60
CA ASP A 20 14.72 1.39 26.42
C ASP A 20 14.25 2.33 25.30
N VAL A 21 13.92 3.56 25.65
CA VAL A 21 13.65 4.58 24.66
C VAL A 21 14.95 5.23 24.26
N ILE A 22 15.42 4.89 23.07
CA ILE A 22 16.58 5.50 22.47
C ILE A 22 16.07 6.47 21.39
N SER A 23 16.37 7.74 21.53
CA SER A 23 16.02 8.73 20.51
C SER A 23 17.09 8.83 19.45
N GLY A 24 16.67 8.89 18.19
CA GLY A 24 17.54 9.09 17.05
C GLY A 24 16.74 9.28 15.78
N SER A 25 17.32 9.88 14.77
CA SER A 25 16.68 10.09 13.46
C SER A 25 16.67 8.82 12.58
N SER A 26 17.34 7.75 13.02
CA SER A 26 17.42 6.47 12.29
C SER A 26 17.65 5.32 13.27
N LEU A 27 17.24 4.12 12.86
CA LEU A 27 17.47 2.89 13.63
C LEU A 27 18.98 2.64 13.82
N PRO A 28 19.40 2.14 15.02
CA PRO A 28 20.75 1.66 15.21
C PRO A 28 21.09 0.49 14.28
N SER A 29 22.33 0.42 13.85
CA SER A 29 22.83 -0.73 13.06
C SER A 29 22.91 -2.02 13.89
N THR A 30 23.01 -1.90 15.21
CA THR A 30 23.03 -3.06 16.11
C THR A 30 21.65 -3.26 16.72
N VAL A 31 21.08 -4.45 16.49
CA VAL A 31 19.78 -4.83 17.07
C VAL A 31 20.00 -5.41 18.46
N VAL A 32 19.29 -4.91 19.46
CA VAL A 32 19.21 -5.49 20.78
C VAL A 32 17.85 -6.16 20.91
N ASN A 33 17.82 -7.49 21.13
CA ASN A 33 16.57 -8.23 21.29
C ASN A 33 15.82 -7.73 22.53
N ASP A 34 14.50 -7.78 22.48
CA ASP A 34 13.59 -7.36 23.55
C ASP A 34 13.70 -5.88 23.94
N GLN A 35 14.29 -5.05 23.06
CA GLN A 35 14.39 -3.61 23.23
C GLN A 35 13.40 -2.92 22.29
N ILE A 36 12.65 -1.94 22.79
CA ILE A 36 11.80 -1.06 21.98
C ILE A 36 12.59 0.20 21.64
N TYR A 37 12.65 0.51 20.34
CA TYR A 37 13.26 1.72 19.81
C TYR A 37 12.20 2.65 19.21
N ILE A 38 12.20 3.91 19.63
CA ILE A 38 11.28 4.94 19.13
C ILE A 38 12.11 5.95 18.34
N ILE A 39 11.75 6.17 17.08
CA ILE A 39 12.35 7.22 16.26
C ILE A 39 11.69 8.55 16.62
N THR A 40 12.47 9.43 17.25
CA THR A 40 12.03 10.76 17.64
C THR A 40 13.00 11.80 17.12
N SER A 41 12.51 13.01 16.82
CA SER A 41 13.37 14.14 16.40
C SER A 41 14.27 14.65 17.51
N THR A 42 13.85 14.47 18.77
CA THR A 42 14.57 14.87 19.98
C THR A 42 14.41 13.81 21.06
N THR A 43 15.32 13.73 22.02
CA THR A 43 15.17 12.84 23.20
C THR A 43 13.95 13.28 24.02
N PRO A 44 12.94 12.44 24.21
CA PRO A 44 11.78 12.76 25.03
C PRO A 44 12.21 13.05 26.48
N SER A 45 11.67 14.11 27.07
CA SER A 45 11.83 14.39 28.52
C SER A 45 10.87 13.56 29.36
N THR A 46 9.69 13.24 28.79
CA THR A 46 8.67 12.40 29.42
C THR A 46 8.07 11.43 28.40
N ILE A 47 7.79 10.22 28.85
CA ILE A 47 7.08 9.21 28.06
C ILE A 47 5.82 8.85 28.81
N TYR A 48 4.70 9.15 28.17
CA TYR A 48 3.36 8.78 28.67
C TYR A 48 2.96 7.42 28.11
N VAL A 49 2.33 6.59 28.95
CA VAL A 49 1.71 5.34 28.51
C VAL A 49 0.27 5.36 29.02
N ASP A 50 -0.65 5.78 28.18
CA ASP A 50 -2.07 5.95 28.57
C ASP A 50 -3.00 5.75 27.37
N THR A 51 -4.29 5.50 27.67
CA THR A 51 -5.38 5.49 26.68
C THR A 51 -5.78 6.90 26.27
N ASP A 52 -5.62 7.86 27.17
CA ASP A 52 -6.04 9.25 27.01
C ASP A 52 -4.88 10.18 26.66
N ILE A 53 -5.20 11.26 25.97
CA ILE A 53 -4.23 12.30 25.60
C ILE A 53 -3.63 12.94 26.84
N PRO A 54 -2.30 12.97 27.01
CA PRO A 54 -1.66 13.66 28.12
C PRO A 54 -2.10 15.12 28.20
N SER A 55 -2.45 15.57 29.40
CA SER A 55 -3.06 16.90 29.64
C SER A 55 -2.09 18.07 29.62
N SER A 56 -0.79 17.83 29.83
CA SER A 56 0.23 18.87 29.93
C SER A 56 1.56 18.48 29.30
N PRO A 57 1.59 18.11 28.01
CA PRO A 57 2.82 17.70 27.35
C PRO A 57 3.71 18.92 27.05
N VAL A 58 5.02 18.66 26.99
CA VAL A 58 5.99 19.63 26.50
C VAL A 58 6.62 19.15 25.18
N SER A 59 7.11 20.08 24.37
CA SER A 59 7.72 19.74 23.08
C SER A 59 8.83 18.70 23.24
N GLY A 60 8.72 17.61 22.47
CA GLY A 60 9.64 16.46 22.52
C GLY A 60 9.12 15.28 23.33
N ASP A 61 8.09 15.42 24.15
CA ASP A 61 7.51 14.30 24.89
C ASP A 61 6.98 13.20 23.92
N ALA A 62 7.01 11.96 24.38
CA ALA A 62 6.45 10.83 23.64
C ALA A 62 5.22 10.26 24.37
N TRP A 63 4.28 9.76 23.59
CA TRP A 63 3.07 9.12 24.10
C TRP A 63 2.85 7.77 23.42
N VAL A 64 2.87 6.70 24.20
CA VAL A 64 2.47 5.36 23.79
C VAL A 64 0.98 5.21 24.07
N VAL A 65 0.17 5.17 23.01
CA VAL A 65 -1.30 5.08 23.11
C VAL A 65 -1.68 3.63 23.41
N ALA A 66 -2.07 3.34 24.64
CA ALA A 66 -2.51 2.01 25.05
C ALA A 66 -3.81 1.58 24.32
N ALA A 67 -3.98 0.28 24.07
CA ALA A 67 -5.23 -0.25 23.51
C ALA A 67 -6.34 -0.24 24.59
N GLU A 68 -7.59 0.01 24.16
CA GLU A 68 -8.76 -0.06 25.07
C GLU A 68 -8.91 -1.48 25.63
N GLY A 69 -9.10 -1.60 26.96
CA GLY A 69 -9.40 -2.87 27.66
C GLY A 69 -8.33 -3.41 28.59
N GLY A 70 -7.20 -2.73 28.74
CA GLY A 70 -6.18 -3.16 29.68
C GLY A 70 -5.25 -2.01 30.07
N ALA A 71 -5.13 -1.74 31.35
CA ALA A 71 -4.13 -0.83 31.87
C ALA A 71 -2.74 -1.27 31.39
N GLY A 72 -2.16 -0.55 30.44
CA GLY A 72 -0.75 -0.61 30.11
C GLY A 72 -0.13 -1.97 29.79
N ALA A 73 -0.91 -2.94 29.30
CA ALA A 73 -0.39 -4.28 29.05
C ALA A 73 0.15 -4.43 27.63
N ILE A 74 1.46 -4.50 27.51
CA ILE A 74 2.09 -5.17 26.37
C ILE A 74 1.85 -6.66 26.59
N THR A 75 0.92 -7.27 25.83
CA THR A 75 0.58 -8.68 26.01
C THR A 75 1.42 -9.52 25.04
N PHE A 76 2.25 -10.40 25.56
CA PHE A 76 2.99 -11.40 24.80
C PHE A 76 2.23 -12.73 24.88
N THR A 77 1.99 -13.38 23.75
CA THR A 77 1.51 -14.77 23.71
C THR A 77 2.66 -15.67 23.28
N GLU A 78 3.02 -16.65 24.10
CA GLU A 78 4.16 -17.55 23.91
C GLU A 78 4.03 -18.50 22.69
N ASP A 79 2.86 -18.66 22.10
CA ASP A 79 2.59 -19.70 21.10
C ASP A 79 2.71 -19.24 19.64
N SER A 80 3.26 -18.07 19.37
CA SER A 80 3.50 -17.60 18.00
C SER A 80 4.89 -17.00 17.86
N PRO A 81 5.63 -17.26 16.76
CA PRO A 81 6.89 -16.57 16.49
C PRO A 81 6.74 -15.06 16.28
N LEU A 82 5.51 -14.54 16.34
CA LEU A 82 5.15 -13.14 16.24
C LEU A 82 4.62 -12.66 17.61
N PHE A 83 5.47 -11.99 18.37
CA PHE A 83 5.03 -11.27 19.55
C PHE A 83 4.05 -10.16 19.15
N ARG A 84 2.86 -10.16 19.73
CA ARG A 84 1.89 -9.08 19.53
C ARG A 84 2.09 -8.02 20.60
N VAL A 85 2.68 -6.89 20.24
CA VAL A 85 2.69 -5.70 21.09
C VAL A 85 1.42 -4.92 20.81
N SER A 86 0.51 -4.88 21.78
CA SER A 86 -0.80 -4.25 21.62
C SER A 86 -0.79 -2.82 22.13
N PHE A 87 -0.41 -1.88 21.27
CA PHE A 87 -0.70 -0.45 21.48
C PHE A 87 -1.17 0.19 20.14
N LYS A 88 -2.00 1.23 20.22
CA LYS A 88 -2.61 1.85 19.04
C LYS A 88 -1.63 2.68 18.23
N ALA A 89 -0.74 3.41 18.89
CA ALA A 89 0.23 4.29 18.25
C ALA A 89 1.34 4.70 19.24
N VAL A 90 2.46 5.18 18.71
CA VAL A 90 3.43 5.99 19.46
C VAL A 90 3.43 7.38 18.85
N LYS A 91 3.37 8.40 19.68
CA LYS A 91 3.29 9.80 19.24
C LYS A 91 4.36 10.64 19.93
N GLN A 92 4.81 11.70 19.24
CA GLN A 92 5.66 12.74 19.80
C GLN A 92 4.93 14.07 19.76
N TYR A 93 5.04 14.86 20.83
CA TYR A 93 4.48 16.20 20.91
C TYR A 93 5.44 17.21 20.25
N GLY A 94 4.93 17.90 19.25
CA GLY A 94 5.71 18.86 18.46
C GLY A 94 5.72 20.27 19.04
N SER A 95 6.64 21.09 18.57
CA SER A 95 6.71 22.51 18.90
C SER A 95 5.50 23.32 18.39
N ASN A 96 4.70 22.73 17.49
CA ASN A 96 3.43 23.29 16.99
C ASN A 96 2.24 23.05 17.95
N GLY A 97 2.45 22.39 19.09
CA GLY A 97 1.40 22.08 20.04
C GLY A 97 0.53 20.87 19.69
N GLU A 98 0.99 20.00 18.78
CA GLU A 98 0.22 18.85 18.33
C GLU A 98 0.98 17.52 18.51
N TRP A 99 0.23 16.43 18.69
CA TRP A 99 0.74 15.08 18.71
C TRP A 99 0.80 14.49 17.30
N SER A 100 1.98 14.12 16.82
CA SER A 100 2.19 13.43 15.55
C SER A 100 2.68 11.99 15.79
N ASN A 101 2.26 11.07 14.91
CA ASN A 101 2.72 9.68 14.97
C ASN A 101 4.22 9.61 14.74
N VAL A 102 4.89 8.76 15.52
CA VAL A 102 6.30 8.38 15.33
C VAL A 102 6.43 6.88 15.25
N GLU A 103 7.51 6.43 14.67
CA GLU A 103 7.76 5.01 14.50
C GLU A 103 8.39 4.41 15.77
N ALA A 104 7.94 3.21 16.14
CA ALA A 104 8.52 2.43 17.20
C ALA A 104 8.88 1.04 16.66
N TYR A 105 9.98 0.48 17.16
CA TYR A 105 10.51 -0.79 16.72
C TYR A 105 10.90 -1.66 17.90
N LEU A 106 10.66 -2.98 17.77
CA LEU A 106 11.10 -3.99 18.74
C LEU A 106 12.26 -4.79 18.12
N GLY A 107 13.34 -4.95 18.83
CA GLY A 107 14.43 -5.84 18.45
C GLY A 107 14.03 -7.30 18.66
N MET A 108 13.97 -8.08 17.57
CA MET A 108 13.59 -9.50 17.60
C MET A 108 14.48 -10.31 16.65
N ALA A 109 15.00 -11.43 17.13
CA ALA A 109 15.79 -12.38 16.32
C ALA A 109 16.87 -11.72 15.44
N GLY A 110 17.51 -10.67 15.94
CA GLY A 110 18.56 -9.94 15.22
C GLY A 110 18.05 -8.89 14.21
N ALA A 111 16.75 -8.60 14.18
CA ALA A 111 16.14 -7.57 13.33
C ALA A 111 15.30 -6.58 14.14
N TRP A 112 15.16 -5.33 13.64
CA TRP A 112 14.21 -4.36 14.16
C TRP A 112 12.85 -4.59 13.48
N VAL A 113 11.82 -4.90 14.28
CA VAL A 113 10.44 -5.09 13.81
C VAL A 113 9.62 -3.87 14.22
N LYS A 114 9.01 -3.19 13.26
CA LYS A 114 8.14 -2.03 13.52
C LYS A 114 6.95 -2.46 14.37
N ILE A 115 6.70 -1.75 15.46
CA ILE A 115 5.62 -2.02 16.41
C ILE A 115 4.60 -0.89 16.40
N GLY A 116 3.39 -1.18 16.87
CA GLY A 116 2.30 -0.20 16.94
C GLY A 116 1.13 -0.49 16.01
N VAL A 117 1.17 -1.62 15.29
CA VAL A 117 0.03 -2.08 14.50
C VAL A 117 -0.50 -3.37 15.12
N SER A 118 -1.61 -3.27 15.87
CA SER A 118 -2.36 -4.46 16.30
C SER A 118 -3.06 -5.05 15.08
N LEU A 119 -2.73 -6.29 14.73
CA LEU A 119 -3.36 -6.98 13.60
C LEU A 119 -4.61 -7.74 14.06
N PRO A 120 -5.72 -7.69 13.31
CA PRO A 120 -6.82 -8.62 13.48
C PRO A 120 -6.35 -10.07 13.31
N PRO A 121 -7.09 -11.07 13.85
CA PRO A 121 -6.77 -12.48 13.64
C PRO A 121 -6.70 -12.85 12.16
N ALA A 122 -5.88 -13.84 11.80
CA ALA A 122 -5.90 -14.44 10.47
C ALA A 122 -7.32 -14.95 10.13
N GLY A 123 -7.75 -14.75 8.89
CA GLY A 123 -9.11 -15.06 8.43
C GLY A 123 -10.12 -13.91 8.61
N THR A 124 -9.72 -12.80 9.25
CA THR A 124 -10.53 -11.57 9.22
C THR A 124 -10.65 -11.06 7.79
N PRO A 125 -11.85 -10.64 7.31
CA PRO A 125 -12.02 -10.08 5.98
C PRO A 125 -11.11 -8.86 5.74
N LEU A 126 -10.50 -8.77 4.56
CA LEU A 126 -9.61 -7.67 4.18
C LEU A 126 -10.25 -6.29 4.41
N ASN A 127 -11.58 -6.19 4.24
CA ASN A 127 -12.31 -4.95 4.43
C ASN A 127 -12.23 -4.39 5.86
N ASP A 128 -12.00 -5.25 6.84
CA ASP A 128 -11.98 -4.89 8.26
C ASP A 128 -10.58 -4.47 8.75
N PHE A 129 -9.57 -4.55 7.89
CA PHE A 129 -8.23 -4.03 8.15
C PHE A 129 -8.16 -2.54 7.82
N THR A 130 -7.43 -1.77 8.62
CA THR A 130 -7.00 -0.41 8.25
C THR A 130 -5.90 -0.46 7.19
N TRP A 131 -5.70 0.64 6.44
CA TRP A 131 -4.61 0.71 5.47
C TRP A 131 -3.23 0.56 6.12
N ALA A 132 -3.04 1.10 7.32
CA ALA A 132 -1.80 0.93 8.09
C ALA A 132 -1.54 -0.54 8.47
N GLN A 133 -2.59 -1.33 8.79
CA GLN A 133 -2.45 -2.76 9.07
C GLN A 133 -2.09 -3.55 7.80
N ILE A 134 -2.69 -3.18 6.67
CA ILE A 134 -2.38 -3.77 5.37
C ILE A 134 -0.93 -3.47 4.97
N ASP A 135 -0.48 -2.22 5.16
CA ASP A 135 0.91 -1.82 4.93
C ASP A 135 1.88 -2.62 5.80
N TYR A 136 1.58 -2.76 7.09
CA TYR A 136 2.39 -3.59 7.99
C TYR A 136 2.50 -5.04 7.52
N ILE A 137 1.38 -5.66 7.11
CA ILE A 137 1.35 -7.04 6.58
C ILE A 137 2.20 -7.15 5.31
N SER A 138 2.08 -6.16 4.42
CA SER A 138 2.84 -6.09 3.16
C SER A 138 4.34 -5.96 3.40
N GLU A 139 4.75 -5.01 4.24
CA GLU A 139 6.16 -4.72 4.53
C GLU A 139 6.86 -5.87 5.27
N ASN A 140 6.12 -6.67 6.03
CA ASN A 140 6.67 -7.79 6.79
C ASN A 140 6.50 -9.15 6.10
N GLY A 141 6.06 -9.19 4.85
CA GLY A 141 5.95 -10.43 4.07
C GLY A 141 4.85 -11.39 4.53
N LEU A 142 3.85 -10.90 5.28
CA LEU A 142 2.80 -11.71 5.91
C LEU A 142 1.56 -11.90 5.03
N MET A 143 1.60 -11.47 3.76
CA MET A 143 0.41 -11.40 2.90
C MET A 143 -0.35 -12.72 2.79
N SER A 144 0.36 -13.82 2.58
CA SER A 144 -0.23 -15.17 2.44
C SER A 144 -0.83 -15.72 3.73
N ASP A 145 -0.45 -15.20 4.89
CA ASP A 145 -0.98 -15.63 6.18
C ASP A 145 -2.32 -14.95 6.49
N TYR A 146 -2.55 -13.79 5.87
CA TYR A 146 -3.73 -12.96 6.14
C TYR A 146 -4.70 -12.88 4.97
N PHE A 147 -4.23 -12.90 3.72
CA PHE A 147 -5.02 -12.56 2.55
C PHE A 147 -4.89 -13.59 1.42
N ASN A 148 -5.87 -13.56 0.53
CA ASN A 148 -5.89 -14.32 -0.72
C ASN A 148 -5.99 -13.38 -1.91
N ILE A 149 -5.50 -13.85 -3.08
CA ILE A 149 -5.73 -13.15 -4.35
C ILE A 149 -7.25 -13.08 -4.61
N GLY A 150 -7.74 -11.87 -4.84
CA GLY A 150 -9.15 -11.59 -5.05
C GLY A 150 -9.91 -11.13 -3.81
N ASP A 151 -9.29 -11.12 -2.61
CA ASP A 151 -9.88 -10.48 -1.44
C ASP A 151 -10.12 -9.00 -1.71
N THR A 152 -11.20 -8.46 -1.14
CA THR A 152 -11.71 -7.14 -1.51
C THR A 152 -11.81 -6.20 -0.32
N LYS A 153 -11.62 -4.90 -0.60
CA LYS A 153 -11.79 -3.82 0.36
C LYS A 153 -12.51 -2.64 -0.29
N ASN A 154 -13.40 -2.02 0.47
CA ASN A 154 -14.05 -0.78 0.07
C ASN A 154 -13.09 0.40 0.22
N VAL A 155 -13.14 1.33 -0.74
CA VAL A 155 -12.40 2.59 -0.71
C VAL A 155 -13.30 3.72 -1.21
N THR A 156 -13.30 4.84 -0.51
CA THR A 156 -13.98 6.04 -0.96
C THR A 156 -13.03 6.88 -1.82
N ILE A 157 -13.41 7.17 -3.05
CA ILE A 157 -12.66 8.04 -3.97
C ILE A 157 -13.57 9.22 -4.31
N GLY A 158 -13.19 10.41 -3.87
CA GLY A 158 -14.08 11.57 -3.90
C GLY A 158 -15.33 11.33 -3.06
N SER A 159 -16.50 11.33 -3.70
CA SER A 159 -17.80 11.09 -3.03
C SER A 159 -18.37 9.68 -3.27
N ALA A 160 -17.68 8.80 -3.98
CA ALA A 160 -18.18 7.48 -4.36
C ALA A 160 -17.36 6.36 -3.68
N THR A 161 -18.04 5.28 -3.31
CA THR A 161 -17.39 4.07 -2.80
C THR A 161 -17.13 3.10 -3.94
N TYR A 162 -15.89 2.64 -4.02
CA TYR A 162 -15.41 1.64 -4.96
C TYR A 162 -14.91 0.40 -4.20
N VAL A 163 -14.77 -0.69 -4.92
CA VAL A 163 -14.17 -1.92 -4.40
C VAL A 163 -12.81 -2.10 -5.06
N VAL A 164 -11.78 -2.30 -4.26
CA VAL A 164 -10.47 -2.76 -4.72
C VAL A 164 -10.31 -4.24 -4.40
N GLU A 165 -9.54 -4.96 -5.22
CA GLU A 165 -9.23 -6.37 -5.02
C GLU A 165 -7.72 -6.59 -5.06
N ILE A 166 -7.21 -7.55 -4.30
CA ILE A 166 -5.81 -7.97 -4.38
C ILE A 166 -5.60 -8.70 -5.70
N VAL A 167 -4.69 -8.20 -6.55
CA VAL A 167 -4.40 -8.78 -7.86
C VAL A 167 -3.09 -9.57 -7.89
N GLY A 168 -2.16 -9.28 -6.98
CA GLY A 168 -0.87 -9.96 -6.90
C GLY A 168 -0.16 -9.77 -5.57
N PHE A 169 0.69 -10.74 -5.22
CA PHE A 169 1.65 -10.68 -4.13
C PHE A 169 3.06 -10.59 -4.67
N SER A 170 3.90 -9.74 -4.10
CA SER A 170 5.32 -9.57 -4.42
C SER A 170 5.60 -9.47 -5.93
N HIS A 171 4.73 -8.74 -6.64
CA HIS A 171 4.74 -8.67 -8.10
C HIS A 171 5.56 -7.49 -8.63
N ASP A 172 5.31 -6.28 -8.12
CA ASP A 172 5.85 -5.03 -8.64
C ASP A 172 7.15 -4.63 -7.94
N ASP A 173 8.10 -4.11 -8.71
CA ASP A 173 9.36 -3.58 -8.19
C ASP A 173 9.16 -2.16 -7.66
N ARG A 174 9.69 -1.87 -6.46
CA ARG A 174 9.72 -0.52 -5.90
C ARG A 174 10.55 0.41 -6.78
N ALA A 175 10.12 1.64 -6.91
CA ALA A 175 10.81 2.63 -7.74
C ALA A 175 12.19 3.01 -7.19
N ASP A 176 12.41 2.89 -5.88
CA ASP A 176 13.67 3.14 -5.19
C ASP A 176 14.69 1.99 -5.29
N GLY A 177 14.28 0.87 -5.89
CA GLY A 177 15.14 -0.32 -6.04
C GLY A 177 15.29 -1.18 -4.79
N SER A 178 14.54 -0.92 -3.71
CA SER A 178 14.63 -1.66 -2.44
C SER A 178 13.99 -3.06 -2.47
N GLY A 179 13.50 -3.50 -3.63
CA GLY A 179 12.89 -4.82 -3.81
C GLY A 179 11.47 -4.75 -4.35
N LYS A 180 10.65 -5.72 -3.98
CA LYS A 180 9.25 -5.79 -4.40
C LYS A 180 8.31 -5.27 -3.32
N VAL A 181 7.18 -4.69 -3.75
CA VAL A 181 6.06 -4.43 -2.86
C VAL A 181 5.32 -5.71 -2.53
N GLY A 182 4.78 -5.85 -1.32
CA GLY A 182 4.10 -7.07 -0.89
C GLY A 182 2.74 -7.25 -1.58
N LEU A 183 1.96 -6.18 -1.71
CA LEU A 183 0.58 -6.22 -2.19
C LEU A 183 0.37 -5.30 -3.39
N THR A 184 -0.26 -5.84 -4.45
CA THR A 184 -0.80 -5.04 -5.54
C THR A 184 -2.32 -5.15 -5.54
N PHE A 185 -2.97 -4.00 -5.55
CA PHE A 185 -4.42 -3.82 -5.65
C PHE A 185 -4.82 -3.34 -7.04
N GLY A 186 -6.03 -3.68 -7.45
CA GLY A 186 -6.68 -3.10 -8.62
C GLY A 186 -8.14 -2.78 -8.32
N LEU A 187 -8.71 -1.78 -8.98
CA LEU A 187 -10.16 -1.59 -8.93
C LEU A 187 -10.86 -2.84 -9.46
N LYS A 188 -11.87 -3.34 -8.71
CA LYS A 188 -12.69 -4.49 -9.12
C LYS A 188 -13.55 -4.15 -10.32
N ASP A 189 -14.13 -2.96 -10.34
CA ASP A 189 -14.88 -2.36 -11.45
C ASP A 189 -14.31 -0.97 -11.77
N CYS A 190 -14.73 -0.37 -12.87
CA CYS A 190 -14.20 0.91 -13.33
C CYS A 190 -14.67 2.08 -12.46
N LEU A 191 -13.94 3.20 -12.50
CA LEU A 191 -14.44 4.49 -12.03
C LEU A 191 -15.78 4.81 -12.71
N ASN A 192 -16.66 5.55 -12.03
CA ASN A 192 -18.00 5.89 -12.53
C ASN A 192 -18.02 6.81 -13.77
N THR A 193 -16.85 7.29 -14.17
CA THR A 193 -16.65 8.14 -15.36
C THR A 193 -15.74 7.44 -16.36
N ALA A 194 -16.09 7.48 -17.63
CA ALA A 194 -15.23 7.02 -18.72
C ALA A 194 -14.24 8.11 -19.13
N TYR A 195 -13.00 7.72 -19.39
CA TYR A 195 -11.90 8.62 -19.73
C TYR A 195 -11.30 8.29 -21.11
N GLN A 196 -10.71 9.30 -21.73
CA GLN A 196 -9.84 9.15 -22.89
C GLN A 196 -8.41 8.86 -22.42
N MET A 197 -7.63 8.11 -23.19
CA MET A 197 -6.18 8.03 -22.97
C MET A 197 -5.53 9.38 -23.28
N ASN A 198 -5.88 9.97 -24.43
CA ASN A 198 -5.44 11.29 -24.87
C ASN A 198 -6.60 12.06 -25.51
N SER A 199 -6.54 13.38 -25.55
CA SER A 199 -7.57 14.23 -26.19
C SER A 199 -7.58 14.10 -27.71
N SER A 200 -6.50 13.61 -28.30
CA SER A 200 -6.36 13.32 -29.74
C SER A 200 -5.96 11.85 -29.94
N ASN A 201 -6.14 11.34 -31.16
CA ASN A 201 -5.74 10.00 -31.53
C ASN A 201 -4.22 9.93 -31.66
N THR A 202 -3.54 9.75 -30.55
CA THR A 202 -2.09 9.52 -30.50
C THR A 202 -1.74 8.62 -29.33
N ASN A 203 -0.83 7.68 -29.56
CA ASN A 203 -0.20 6.87 -28.53
C ASN A 203 1.30 7.21 -28.37
N SER A 204 1.75 8.30 -29.01
CA SER A 204 3.13 8.77 -28.92
C SER A 204 3.51 9.13 -27.48
N GLY A 205 4.69 8.71 -27.05
CA GLY A 205 5.13 8.82 -25.68
C GLY A 205 4.59 7.73 -24.75
N GLY A 206 3.75 6.83 -25.27
CA GLY A 206 3.17 5.71 -24.53
C GLY A 206 2.41 6.14 -23.29
N TRP A 207 2.38 5.27 -22.29
CA TRP A 207 1.78 5.60 -21.00
C TRP A 207 2.48 6.76 -20.30
N GLY A 208 3.81 6.87 -20.43
CA GLY A 208 4.60 7.95 -19.83
C GLY A 208 4.14 9.35 -20.21
N GLY A 209 3.75 9.55 -21.49
CA GLY A 209 3.24 10.81 -22.03
C GLY A 209 1.70 10.93 -22.06
N CYS A 210 0.97 9.96 -21.56
CA CYS A 210 -0.47 9.87 -21.67
C CYS A 210 -1.20 10.87 -20.75
N ALA A 211 -2.22 11.57 -21.27
CA ALA A 211 -3.01 12.52 -20.50
C ALA A 211 -3.77 11.84 -19.34
N LEU A 212 -4.26 10.61 -19.52
CA LEU A 212 -4.93 9.86 -18.46
C LEU A 212 -3.99 9.55 -17.30
N ARG A 213 -2.68 9.30 -17.56
CA ARG A 213 -1.70 9.15 -16.48
C ARG A 213 -1.59 10.41 -15.63
N ALA A 214 -1.57 11.57 -16.25
CA ALA A 214 -1.56 12.85 -15.53
C ALA A 214 -2.83 13.02 -14.67
N THR A 215 -4.00 12.65 -15.20
CA THR A 215 -5.27 12.64 -14.43
C THR A 215 -5.21 11.70 -13.23
N LEU A 216 -4.67 10.49 -13.38
CA LEU A 216 -4.52 9.56 -12.24
C LEU A 216 -3.60 10.12 -11.17
N ARG A 217 -2.46 10.71 -11.56
CA ARG A 217 -1.45 11.27 -10.63
C ARG A 217 -1.88 12.58 -9.95
N GLY A 218 -2.81 13.29 -10.54
CA GLY A 218 -3.35 14.55 -10.02
C GLY A 218 -4.75 14.39 -9.46
N ASP A 219 -5.74 14.45 -10.33
CA ASP A 219 -7.14 14.56 -9.93
C ASP A 219 -7.63 13.34 -9.14
N ILE A 220 -7.30 12.12 -9.57
CA ILE A 220 -7.74 10.90 -8.89
C ILE A 220 -6.93 10.68 -7.60
N TRP A 221 -5.62 10.89 -7.64
CA TRP A 221 -4.76 10.80 -6.45
C TRP A 221 -5.26 11.69 -5.31
N ASN A 222 -5.63 12.93 -5.62
CA ASN A 222 -6.10 13.89 -4.61
C ASN A 222 -7.49 13.53 -4.03
N GLN A 223 -8.24 12.65 -4.68
CA GLN A 223 -9.53 12.15 -4.20
C GLN A 223 -9.42 10.90 -3.31
N LEU A 224 -8.25 10.25 -3.27
CA LEU A 224 -8.02 9.10 -2.39
C LEU A 224 -7.98 9.54 -0.92
N PRO A 225 -8.43 8.68 0.02
CA PRO A 225 -8.27 8.92 1.46
C PRO A 225 -6.79 9.14 1.82
N SER A 226 -6.53 10.02 2.78
CA SER A 226 -5.16 10.32 3.20
C SER A 226 -4.43 9.10 3.76
N ASP A 227 -5.11 8.30 4.59
CA ASP A 227 -4.57 7.08 5.18
C ASP A 227 -4.19 6.01 4.14
N LEU A 228 -4.88 5.98 2.98
CA LEU A 228 -4.48 5.15 1.85
C LEU A 228 -3.27 5.76 1.12
N ARG A 229 -3.29 7.06 0.85
CA ARG A 229 -2.16 7.73 0.16
C ARG A 229 -0.85 7.61 0.92
N ASP A 230 -0.91 7.63 2.26
CA ASP A 230 0.27 7.54 3.14
C ASP A 230 0.98 6.18 3.05
N VAL A 231 0.30 5.12 2.60
CA VAL A 231 0.86 3.77 2.50
C VAL A 231 1.11 3.30 1.07
N ILE A 232 0.58 3.99 0.05
CA ILE A 232 0.84 3.65 -1.35
C ILE A 232 2.33 3.84 -1.69
N LYS A 233 2.94 2.80 -2.25
CA LYS A 233 4.33 2.81 -2.70
C LYS A 233 4.43 3.19 -4.18
N GLU A 234 5.45 3.96 -4.52
CA GLU A 234 5.80 4.20 -5.91
C GLU A 234 6.51 2.97 -6.49
N VAL A 235 6.05 2.50 -7.65
CA VAL A 235 6.57 1.29 -8.30
C VAL A 235 7.04 1.58 -9.72
N THR A 236 8.02 0.81 -10.17
CA THR A 236 8.51 0.87 -11.55
C THR A 236 7.58 0.10 -12.48
N LYS A 237 6.99 0.79 -13.45
CA LYS A 237 6.18 0.18 -14.51
C LYS A 237 6.92 0.23 -15.84
N LYS A 238 7.02 -0.92 -16.50
CA LYS A 238 7.54 -1.01 -17.87
C LYS A 238 6.43 -0.76 -18.86
N THR A 239 6.69 0.08 -19.87
CA THR A 239 5.70 0.44 -20.86
C THR A 239 6.37 0.81 -22.18
N SER A 240 5.70 0.49 -23.29
CA SER A 240 6.15 0.93 -24.63
C SER A 240 6.18 2.45 -24.73
N ALA A 241 7.15 2.97 -25.48
CA ALA A 241 7.22 4.38 -25.83
C ALA A 241 6.08 4.84 -26.77
N GLY A 242 5.26 3.92 -27.28
CA GLY A 242 4.23 4.22 -28.29
C GLY A 242 4.79 4.60 -29.66
N GLY A 243 3.95 5.15 -30.51
CA GLY A 243 4.37 5.56 -31.86
C GLY A 243 4.81 4.39 -32.76
N ALA A 244 4.21 3.19 -32.56
CA ALA A 244 4.62 1.94 -33.20
C ALA A 244 6.08 1.53 -32.88
N SER A 245 6.62 1.97 -31.75
CA SER A 245 7.98 1.68 -31.29
C SER A 245 8.03 0.41 -30.43
N GLY A 246 9.07 -0.41 -30.60
CA GLY A 246 9.38 -1.53 -29.73
C GLY A 246 10.17 -1.13 -28.47
N ILE A 247 10.47 0.15 -28.26
CA ILE A 247 11.24 0.64 -27.10
C ILE A 247 10.40 0.52 -25.83
N ILE A 248 10.97 -0.07 -24.78
CA ILE A 248 10.37 -0.15 -23.45
C ILE A 248 11.03 0.87 -22.54
N ASN A 249 10.22 1.74 -21.97
CA ASN A 249 10.60 2.68 -20.93
C ASN A 249 10.26 2.12 -19.55
N SER A 250 11.06 2.47 -18.54
CA SER A 250 10.74 2.31 -17.14
C SER A 250 10.28 3.64 -16.58
N ILE A 251 9.10 3.67 -15.97
CA ILE A 251 8.52 4.87 -15.37
C ILE A 251 8.04 4.54 -13.96
N SER A 252 8.02 5.54 -13.09
CA SER A 252 7.55 5.38 -11.71
C SER A 252 6.14 5.91 -11.56
N ASP A 253 5.26 5.10 -10.97
CA ASP A 253 3.86 5.42 -10.72
C ASP A 253 3.39 4.97 -9.34
N THR A 254 2.53 5.78 -8.72
CA THR A 254 1.73 5.41 -7.54
C THR A 254 0.38 4.82 -7.94
N LEU A 255 -0.26 5.38 -8.97
CA LEU A 255 -1.46 4.84 -9.62
C LEU A 255 -1.15 4.55 -11.07
N PHE A 256 -1.51 3.36 -11.56
CA PHE A 256 -1.19 2.93 -12.92
C PHE A 256 -2.34 2.14 -13.56
N LEU A 257 -2.42 2.13 -14.88
CA LEU A 257 -3.21 1.14 -15.62
C LEU A 257 -2.38 -0.14 -15.78
N PHE A 258 -3.06 -1.27 -15.88
CA PHE A 258 -2.44 -2.56 -16.20
C PHE A 258 -1.99 -2.60 -17.66
N ALA A 259 -0.91 -3.32 -17.96
CA ALA A 259 -0.50 -3.63 -19.33
C ALA A 259 -1.27 -4.82 -19.89
N GLU A 260 -1.32 -4.96 -21.21
CA GLU A 260 -1.92 -6.13 -21.85
C GLU A 260 -1.31 -7.43 -21.32
N LYS A 261 0.02 -7.50 -21.23
CA LYS A 261 0.72 -8.67 -20.74
C LYS A 261 0.46 -8.96 -19.26
N GLU A 262 0.23 -7.94 -18.45
CA GLU A 262 -0.15 -8.09 -17.04
C GLU A 262 -1.57 -8.67 -16.86
N ILE A 263 -2.45 -8.47 -17.85
CA ILE A 263 -3.81 -9.00 -17.86
C ILE A 263 -3.89 -10.40 -18.51
N PHE A 264 -3.20 -10.60 -19.64
CA PHE A 264 -3.40 -11.80 -20.47
C PHE A 264 -2.26 -12.83 -20.37
N GLY A 265 -1.11 -12.46 -19.78
CA GLY A 265 0.09 -13.31 -19.74
C GLY A 265 0.87 -13.32 -21.06
N SER A 266 0.24 -12.90 -22.14
CA SER A 266 0.82 -12.79 -23.47
C SER A 266 0.43 -11.44 -24.11
N LYS A 267 1.20 -11.00 -25.07
CA LYS A 267 0.81 -9.88 -25.93
C LYS A 267 -0.04 -10.39 -27.08
N GLN A 268 -1.03 -9.61 -27.47
CA GLN A 268 -1.80 -9.77 -28.71
C GLN A 268 -1.65 -8.53 -29.58
N TYR A 269 -1.70 -7.37 -28.98
CA TYR A 269 -1.67 -6.05 -29.64
C TYR A 269 -0.48 -5.20 -29.21
N SER A 270 0.06 -5.38 -28.00
CA SER A 270 1.19 -4.62 -27.48
C SER A 270 2.55 -5.18 -27.91
N VAL A 271 3.62 -4.69 -27.28
CA VAL A 271 4.98 -5.21 -27.43
C VAL A 271 5.37 -6.07 -26.22
N ASP A 272 6.43 -6.87 -26.39
CA ASP A 272 7.01 -7.60 -25.24
C ASP A 272 7.70 -6.64 -24.27
N GLY A 273 7.80 -7.07 -22.99
CA GLY A 273 8.57 -6.35 -21.97
C GLY A 273 7.74 -5.45 -21.07
N GLU A 274 6.42 -5.39 -21.22
CA GLU A 274 5.54 -4.56 -20.37
C GLU A 274 5.09 -5.24 -19.06
N GLY A 275 5.83 -6.20 -18.53
CA GLY A 275 5.55 -6.88 -17.28
C GLY A 275 5.19 -8.35 -17.45
N THR A 276 4.63 -8.94 -16.40
CA THR A 276 4.17 -10.33 -16.31
C THR A 276 2.73 -10.38 -15.81
N GLN A 277 2.02 -11.50 -16.03
CA GLN A 277 0.62 -11.61 -15.65
C GLN A 277 0.42 -11.61 -14.14
N TYR A 278 -0.52 -10.83 -13.66
CA TYR A 278 -0.97 -10.92 -12.28
C TYR A 278 -1.80 -12.19 -12.03
N ALA A 279 -1.63 -12.77 -10.87
CA ALA A 279 -2.31 -14.00 -10.48
C ALA A 279 -3.84 -13.89 -10.57
N ARG A 280 -4.41 -12.71 -10.29
CA ARG A 280 -5.85 -12.44 -10.36
C ARG A 280 -6.43 -12.61 -11.76
N PHE A 281 -5.68 -12.29 -12.80
CA PHE A 281 -6.18 -12.24 -14.18
C PHE A 281 -5.94 -13.52 -14.99
N THR A 282 -5.60 -14.62 -14.36
CA THR A 282 -5.46 -15.91 -15.02
C THR A 282 -6.79 -16.45 -15.54
N ALA A 283 -7.90 -16.21 -14.83
CA ALA A 283 -9.23 -16.57 -15.24
C ALA A 283 -9.90 -15.46 -16.06
N SER A 284 -10.52 -15.80 -17.19
CA SER A 284 -11.09 -14.83 -18.14
C SER A 284 -12.22 -13.98 -17.56
N ASN A 285 -13.05 -14.55 -16.70
CA ASN A 285 -14.16 -13.83 -16.06
C ASN A 285 -13.70 -12.70 -15.12
N THR A 286 -12.46 -12.75 -14.61
CA THR A 286 -11.91 -11.70 -13.75
C THR A 286 -11.51 -10.44 -14.52
N ARG A 287 -11.44 -10.50 -15.85
CA ARG A 287 -11.11 -9.41 -16.76
C ARG A 287 -12.33 -8.59 -17.18
N ILE A 288 -13.56 -9.10 -16.94
CA ILE A 288 -14.79 -8.38 -17.23
C ILE A 288 -15.00 -7.33 -16.12
N LYS A 289 -14.94 -6.05 -16.50
CA LYS A 289 -15.14 -4.92 -15.60
C LYS A 289 -16.42 -4.18 -15.97
N LYS A 290 -17.00 -3.51 -14.97
CA LYS A 290 -18.26 -2.78 -15.14
C LYS A 290 -18.06 -1.28 -14.96
N LEU A 291 -18.82 -0.51 -15.70
CA LEU A 291 -19.01 0.94 -15.52
C LEU A 291 -20.49 1.16 -15.17
N ASN A 292 -20.75 1.69 -13.99
CA ASN A 292 -22.14 1.91 -13.50
C ASN A 292 -23.01 0.64 -13.60
N GLY A 293 -22.44 -0.51 -13.23
CA GLY A 293 -23.15 -1.80 -13.18
C GLY A 293 -23.21 -2.59 -14.50
N SER A 294 -22.82 -2.00 -15.63
CA SER A 294 -22.83 -2.64 -16.95
C SER A 294 -21.41 -2.99 -17.42
N ALA A 295 -21.23 -4.18 -17.98
CA ALA A 295 -19.94 -4.57 -18.56
C ALA A 295 -19.50 -3.55 -19.64
N THR A 296 -18.25 -3.16 -19.60
CA THR A 296 -17.72 -2.08 -20.45
C THR A 296 -16.34 -2.42 -20.99
N TYR A 297 -15.93 -1.66 -22.02
CA TYR A 297 -14.53 -1.60 -22.42
C TYR A 297 -13.75 -0.82 -21.36
N TRP A 298 -12.50 -1.24 -21.07
CA TRP A 298 -11.64 -0.53 -20.18
C TRP A 298 -10.20 -0.49 -20.66
N TRP A 299 -9.52 0.62 -20.39
CA TRP A 299 -8.19 0.91 -20.90
C TRP A 299 -7.09 0.12 -20.23
N LEU A 300 -6.11 -0.27 -21.01
CA LEU A 300 -4.79 -0.74 -20.58
C LEU A 300 -3.73 0.32 -20.92
N ARG A 301 -2.59 0.30 -20.20
CA ARG A 301 -1.51 1.28 -20.46
C ARG A 301 -0.72 1.00 -21.73
N SER A 302 -0.82 -0.20 -22.29
CA SER A 302 -0.05 -0.64 -23.46
C SER A 302 -0.50 0.09 -24.72
N PRO A 303 0.39 0.84 -25.41
CA PRO A 303 0.12 1.29 -26.76
C PRO A 303 -0.03 0.10 -27.73
N TYR A 304 -0.91 0.22 -28.72
CA TYR A 304 -0.96 -0.74 -29.81
C TYR A 304 0.32 -0.66 -30.66
N SER A 305 0.93 -1.81 -30.94
CA SER A 305 2.26 -1.89 -31.55
C SER A 305 2.29 -1.62 -33.06
N SER A 306 1.11 -1.62 -33.72
CA SER A 306 1.03 -1.52 -35.18
C SER A 306 0.47 -0.20 -35.68
N ASP A 307 0.16 0.75 -34.80
CA ASP A 307 -0.27 2.10 -35.14
C ASP A 307 0.30 3.15 -34.18
N THR A 308 0.01 4.43 -34.47
CA THR A 308 0.49 5.58 -33.69
C THR A 308 -0.62 6.28 -32.91
N TYR A 309 -1.83 5.69 -32.84
CA TYR A 309 -3.03 6.36 -32.33
C TYR A 309 -3.89 5.53 -31.37
N SER A 310 -3.62 4.21 -31.21
CA SER A 310 -4.44 3.33 -30.38
C SER A 310 -3.71 2.88 -29.11
N PHE A 311 -4.48 2.60 -28.07
CA PHE A 311 -4.06 1.86 -26.88
C PHE A 311 -4.82 0.54 -26.76
N CYS A 312 -4.20 -0.45 -26.11
CA CYS A 312 -4.85 -1.70 -25.79
C CYS A 312 -6.02 -1.47 -24.80
N ALA A 313 -7.03 -2.32 -24.90
CA ALA A 313 -8.19 -2.31 -24.05
C ALA A 313 -8.68 -3.76 -23.80
N VAL A 314 -9.54 -3.91 -22.82
CA VAL A 314 -10.31 -5.15 -22.60
C VAL A 314 -11.76 -4.86 -22.95
N ILE A 315 -12.39 -5.74 -23.72
CA ILE A 315 -13.80 -5.59 -24.12
C ILE A 315 -14.77 -6.18 -23.10
N THR A 316 -16.07 -6.03 -23.32
CA THR A 316 -17.14 -6.50 -22.43
C THR A 316 -17.14 -8.00 -22.15
N SER A 317 -16.55 -8.80 -23.02
CA SER A 317 -16.40 -10.27 -22.83
C SER A 317 -15.12 -10.65 -22.06
N GLY A 318 -14.26 -9.67 -21.70
CA GLY A 318 -12.96 -9.94 -21.07
C GLY A 318 -11.84 -10.30 -22.06
N ALA A 319 -12.07 -10.19 -23.38
CA ALA A 319 -11.04 -10.41 -24.39
C ALA A 319 -10.20 -9.14 -24.65
N ALA A 320 -9.00 -9.34 -25.20
CA ALA A 320 -8.11 -8.25 -25.59
C ALA A 320 -8.66 -7.50 -26.84
N ASN A 321 -8.40 -6.23 -26.90
CA ASN A 321 -8.69 -5.33 -28.02
C ASN A 321 -7.74 -4.13 -27.98
N HIS A 322 -7.84 -3.24 -28.96
CA HIS A 322 -7.23 -1.92 -28.98
C HIS A 322 -8.22 -0.92 -29.62
N ASP A 323 -8.05 0.35 -29.28
CA ASP A 323 -8.90 1.39 -29.86
C ASP A 323 -8.25 2.78 -29.79
N ASN A 324 -8.83 3.74 -30.50
CA ASN A 324 -8.33 5.10 -30.63
C ASN A 324 -8.23 5.79 -29.27
N ALA A 325 -7.08 6.43 -28.99
CA ALA A 325 -6.77 7.07 -27.71
C ALA A 325 -7.80 8.11 -27.27
N SER A 326 -8.54 8.72 -28.20
CA SER A 326 -9.58 9.72 -27.92
C SER A 326 -10.95 9.14 -27.56
N TYR A 327 -11.13 7.83 -27.65
CA TYR A 327 -12.38 7.20 -27.20
C TYR A 327 -12.47 7.18 -25.68
N ARG A 328 -13.70 7.12 -25.16
CA ARG A 328 -13.96 7.11 -23.72
C ARG A 328 -14.33 5.71 -23.26
N TYR A 329 -13.47 5.10 -22.46
CA TYR A 329 -13.69 3.79 -21.84
C TYR A 329 -13.54 3.82 -20.34
N GLY A 330 -13.89 2.72 -19.69
CA GLY A 330 -13.71 2.54 -18.25
C GLY A 330 -12.24 2.63 -17.85
N VAL A 331 -12.00 3.05 -16.64
CA VAL A 331 -10.68 3.13 -16.02
C VAL A 331 -10.66 2.28 -14.76
N CYS A 332 -9.83 1.24 -14.78
CA CYS A 332 -9.56 0.36 -13.64
C CYS A 332 -8.07 0.46 -13.33
N PHE A 333 -7.68 1.36 -12.44
CA PHE A 333 -6.29 1.53 -12.06
C PHE A 333 -5.86 0.56 -10.98
N GLY A 334 -4.54 0.31 -10.89
CA GLY A 334 -3.89 -0.40 -9.79
C GLY A 334 -3.01 0.53 -8.97
N PHE A 335 -2.69 0.08 -7.74
CA PHE A 335 -1.71 0.68 -6.83
C PHE A 335 -1.07 -0.40 -5.97
N CYS A 336 0.03 -0.08 -5.30
CA CYS A 336 0.80 -1.03 -4.50
C CYS A 336 0.97 -0.53 -3.06
N ILE A 337 0.99 -1.48 -2.12
CA ILE A 337 1.23 -1.25 -0.69
C ILE A 337 2.32 -2.21 -0.21
#